data_5d2bcd35f70c86c0206d2671c582f5dd
#
_entry.id   5d2bcd35f70c86c0206d2671c582f5dd
#
_cell.length_a   1.000
_cell.length_b   1.000
_cell.length_c   1.000
_cell.angle_alpha   90.00
_cell.angle_beta   90.00
_cell.angle_gamma   90.00
#
_symmetry.space_group_name_H-M   'P 1'
#
loop_
_entity.id
_entity.type
_entity.pdbx_description
1 polymer ?
#
loop_
_entity_poly.entity_id
_entity_poly.type
_entity_poly.pdbx_seq_one_letter_code
_entity_poly.pdbx_strand_id
1 'polypeptide(L)'
;MTMEPCASTAMPTVPPRRILSIWFARLSVDRWRRALAPEARAAADAAPTALITETAHGPRIAAANDAGLAAGARPGMLLADARALCPDLTAVPADPAADLAALEKLALWAQRWGPWSAMDPPDGVLVDVTGAAHLLGGEAALLADVANACTRRGLRVRAALAPTAGAAWALAHYGPPAAILAPGDDPLRLLGDLPVAALRLDDDVLTVLRRLGIRRLGQLVGMTGAGADDPQAEAAARDALHRRFRNRRSPAANPLLRLDQLLGRVPEPLLPVIARPVPMVQRRLMEPLRQRDLLDRVVGDLALAMVRALEARGEGARRLELALWRVDGEVLMRRIELAAATREAEHMLRLFAQRLEDVDAGFGIEMVQLRASWSEPLGLSQSDLDAAAESHGTALAACIDRLSVRLGPQAVTRPVVRASHVPERAQGTQPPLAPVPAVQSAGPFPARPLKLLDRAEPIAVLYASPDGVPQRFRWRGMVREVVRVEGPERIAPEWWRERSTTRLRDYYRIEDEGGRRYWIYRQGIAGDGRGGVPDWFLQGLFA
;
A
#
# COMPACT_ATOMS: atom_id res chain seq x y z
N MET A 1 64.86 21.30 -25.12
CA MET A 1 63.56 21.63 -24.48
C MET A 1 62.49 20.82 -25.22
N THR A 2 62.30 19.58 -24.78
CA THR A 2 61.40 18.60 -25.37
C THR A 2 60.02 18.78 -24.71
N MET A 3 59.05 19.17 -25.52
CA MET A 3 57.61 19.22 -25.10
C MET A 3 57.07 17.79 -24.93
N GLU A 4 56.69 17.45 -23.71
CA GLU A 4 55.87 16.24 -23.47
C GLU A 4 54.49 16.42 -24.07
N PRO A 5 53.91 15.35 -24.69
CA PRO A 5 52.54 15.42 -25.22
C PRO A 5 51.55 15.38 -24.07
N CYS A 6 50.65 16.35 -24.06
CA CYS A 6 49.52 16.50 -23.16
C CYS A 6 48.67 15.21 -23.14
N ALA A 7 48.48 14.64 -21.93
CA ALA A 7 47.67 13.45 -21.73
C ALA A 7 46.24 13.68 -22.25
N SER A 8 45.82 12.87 -23.20
CA SER A 8 44.45 12.78 -23.70
C SER A 8 43.49 12.49 -22.57
N THR A 9 42.70 13.44 -22.18
CA THR A 9 41.59 13.25 -21.21
C THR A 9 40.57 12.34 -21.87
N ALA A 10 40.56 11.09 -21.51
CA ALA A 10 39.54 10.13 -21.94
C ALA A 10 38.16 10.70 -21.57
N MET A 11 37.31 10.93 -22.59
CA MET A 11 35.90 11.28 -22.37
C MET A 11 35.26 10.22 -21.45
N PRO A 12 34.46 10.63 -20.46
CA PRO A 12 33.80 9.67 -19.60
C PRO A 12 32.90 8.78 -20.48
N THR A 13 33.18 7.50 -20.53
CA THR A 13 32.34 6.51 -21.24
C THR A 13 31.00 6.47 -20.52
N VAL A 14 29.93 6.85 -21.22
CA VAL A 14 28.57 6.72 -20.72
C VAL A 14 28.34 5.23 -20.40
N PRO A 15 27.94 4.90 -19.16
CA PRO A 15 27.72 3.50 -18.82
C PRO A 15 26.61 2.90 -19.70
N PRO A 16 26.73 1.63 -20.09
CA PRO A 16 25.70 0.98 -20.90
C PRO A 16 24.36 1.01 -20.16
N ARG A 17 23.29 1.27 -20.91
CA ARG A 17 21.94 1.35 -20.36
C ARG A 17 21.55 0.06 -19.65
N ARG A 18 20.87 0.15 -18.50
CA ARG A 18 20.38 -0.97 -17.69
C ARG A 18 18.94 -0.75 -17.29
N ILE A 19 18.06 -1.62 -17.77
CA ILE A 19 16.62 -1.54 -17.48
C ILE A 19 16.22 -2.73 -16.62
N LEU A 20 15.60 -2.42 -15.49
CA LEU A 20 14.93 -3.37 -14.62
C LEU A 20 13.46 -3.45 -15.03
N SER A 21 12.97 -4.65 -15.32
CA SER A 21 11.54 -4.92 -15.48
C SER A 21 11.02 -5.64 -14.24
N ILE A 22 9.91 -5.15 -13.68
CA ILE A 22 9.21 -5.75 -12.55
C ILE A 22 7.80 -6.10 -13.03
N TRP A 23 7.49 -7.38 -13.08
CA TRP A 23 6.18 -7.88 -13.47
C TRP A 23 5.40 -8.35 -12.25
N PHE A 24 4.24 -7.73 -12.02
CA PHE A 24 3.30 -8.05 -10.94
C PHE A 24 2.21 -8.98 -11.48
N ALA A 25 2.59 -10.22 -11.79
CA ALA A 25 1.73 -11.20 -12.48
C ALA A 25 0.32 -11.37 -11.88
N ARG A 26 0.08 -10.87 -10.67
CA ARG A 26 -1.16 -11.01 -9.93
C ARG A 26 -1.62 -9.68 -9.31
N LEU A 27 -1.26 -8.56 -9.92
CA LEU A 27 -1.53 -7.21 -9.38
C LEU A 27 -2.98 -7.05 -8.92
N SER A 28 -3.95 -7.39 -9.77
CA SER A 28 -5.38 -7.23 -9.48
C SER A 28 -5.82 -8.08 -8.27
N VAL A 29 -5.37 -9.35 -8.21
CA VAL A 29 -5.68 -10.27 -7.10
C VAL A 29 -4.99 -9.81 -5.82
N ASP A 30 -3.70 -9.45 -5.88
CA ASP A 30 -2.94 -9.00 -4.72
C ASP A 30 -3.49 -7.68 -4.18
N ARG A 31 -3.95 -6.75 -5.04
CA ARG A 31 -4.63 -5.51 -4.65
C ARG A 31 -5.96 -5.80 -3.96
N TRP A 32 -6.82 -6.63 -4.58
CA TRP A 32 -8.09 -7.04 -3.99
C TRP A 32 -7.89 -7.69 -2.62
N ARG A 33 -6.98 -8.66 -2.52
CA ARG A 33 -6.65 -9.34 -1.27
C ARG A 33 -6.20 -8.38 -0.16
N ARG A 34 -5.38 -7.38 -0.51
CA ARG A 34 -4.89 -6.37 0.44
C ARG A 34 -5.97 -5.42 0.94
N ALA A 35 -7.03 -5.21 0.17
CA ALA A 35 -8.19 -4.41 0.56
C ALA A 35 -9.09 -5.13 1.58
N LEU A 36 -8.98 -6.46 1.69
CA LEU A 36 -9.71 -7.25 2.68
C LEU A 36 -9.15 -7.00 4.09
N ALA A 37 -10.04 -7.14 5.09
CA ALA A 37 -9.62 -7.17 6.49
C ALA A 37 -8.60 -8.31 6.72
N PRO A 38 -7.60 -8.12 7.60
CA PRO A 38 -6.54 -9.13 7.82
C PRO A 38 -7.07 -10.53 8.12
N GLU A 39 -8.16 -10.63 8.86
CA GLU A 39 -8.81 -11.88 9.27
C GLU A 39 -9.45 -12.62 8.08
N ALA A 40 -9.97 -11.87 7.10
CA ALA A 40 -10.61 -12.43 5.91
C ALA A 40 -9.61 -12.93 4.84
N ARG A 41 -8.35 -12.50 4.90
CA ARG A 41 -7.35 -12.82 3.87
C ARG A 41 -7.05 -14.30 3.76
N ALA A 42 -6.94 -15.01 4.89
CA ALA A 42 -6.65 -16.44 4.91
C ALA A 42 -7.80 -17.25 4.28
N ALA A 43 -9.05 -16.91 4.58
CA ALA A 43 -10.22 -17.52 3.96
C ALA A 43 -10.30 -17.22 2.47
N ALA A 44 -10.02 -15.98 2.07
CA ALA A 44 -10.00 -15.57 0.67
C ALA A 44 -8.88 -16.24 -0.14
N ASP A 45 -7.73 -16.54 0.48
CA ASP A 45 -6.64 -17.28 -0.16
C ASP A 45 -7.01 -18.76 -0.38
N ALA A 46 -7.77 -19.35 0.54
CA ALA A 46 -8.19 -20.76 0.48
C ALA A 46 -9.38 -20.99 -0.46
N ALA A 47 -10.30 -20.04 -0.58
CA ALA A 47 -11.49 -20.16 -1.43
C ALA A 47 -11.15 -19.87 -2.90
N PRO A 48 -11.63 -20.69 -3.87
CA PRO A 48 -11.50 -20.40 -5.29
C PRO A 48 -12.18 -19.06 -5.62
N THR A 49 -11.40 -18.08 -6.07
CA THR A 49 -11.91 -16.73 -6.35
C THR A 49 -11.42 -16.23 -7.70
N ALA A 50 -12.33 -15.64 -8.49
CA ALA A 50 -12.04 -14.99 -9.76
C ALA A 50 -12.50 -13.53 -9.75
N LEU A 51 -11.66 -12.64 -10.26
CA LEU A 51 -12.04 -11.27 -10.61
C LEU A 51 -12.63 -11.29 -12.00
N ILE A 52 -13.83 -10.71 -12.16
CA ILE A 52 -14.58 -10.75 -13.41
C ILE A 52 -14.75 -9.36 -14.01
N THR A 53 -14.76 -9.32 -15.34
CA THR A 53 -15.10 -8.12 -16.13
C THR A 53 -16.33 -8.42 -16.98
N GLU A 54 -17.29 -7.52 -16.97
CA GLU A 54 -18.46 -7.61 -17.86
C GLU A 54 -18.04 -7.35 -19.30
N THR A 55 -18.49 -8.20 -20.21
CA THR A 55 -18.26 -8.07 -21.66
C THR A 55 -19.57 -8.22 -22.42
N ALA A 56 -19.59 -7.84 -23.69
CA ALA A 56 -20.77 -8.01 -24.56
C ALA A 56 -21.25 -9.47 -24.67
N HIS A 57 -20.37 -10.43 -24.38
CA HIS A 57 -20.67 -11.87 -24.44
C HIS A 57 -20.81 -12.50 -23.04
N GLY A 58 -21.07 -11.71 -22.02
CA GLY A 58 -21.19 -12.12 -20.62
C GLY A 58 -19.89 -11.91 -19.82
N PRO A 59 -19.95 -12.17 -18.49
CA PRO A 59 -18.84 -11.97 -17.60
C PRO A 59 -17.68 -12.93 -17.91
N ARG A 60 -16.46 -12.37 -17.99
CA ARG A 60 -15.22 -13.12 -18.21
C ARG A 60 -14.26 -12.96 -17.04
N ILE A 61 -13.47 -14.00 -16.80
CA ILE A 61 -12.42 -13.96 -15.79
C ILE A 61 -11.30 -13.04 -16.26
N ALA A 62 -11.04 -11.98 -15.51
CA ALA A 62 -9.89 -11.10 -15.69
C ALA A 62 -8.65 -11.67 -14.99
N ALA A 63 -8.80 -12.14 -13.75
CA ALA A 63 -7.75 -12.77 -12.97
C ALA A 63 -8.35 -13.77 -11.97
N ALA A 64 -7.56 -14.72 -11.47
CA ALA A 64 -7.98 -15.64 -10.43
C ALA A 64 -6.87 -15.85 -9.39
N ASN A 65 -7.26 -16.16 -8.13
CA ASN A 65 -6.31 -16.54 -7.10
C ASN A 65 -5.77 -17.96 -7.33
N ASP A 66 -4.79 -18.43 -6.50
CA ASP A 66 -4.19 -19.75 -6.68
C ASP A 66 -5.22 -20.87 -6.60
N ALA A 67 -6.15 -20.79 -5.66
CA ALA A 67 -7.21 -21.78 -5.52
C ALA A 67 -8.13 -21.83 -6.76
N GLY A 68 -8.50 -20.67 -7.31
CA GLY A 68 -9.27 -20.58 -8.55
C GLY A 68 -8.52 -21.13 -9.76
N LEU A 69 -7.22 -20.79 -9.89
CA LEU A 69 -6.36 -21.35 -10.95
C LEU A 69 -6.20 -22.86 -10.82
N ALA A 70 -6.03 -23.38 -9.61
CA ALA A 70 -5.94 -24.82 -9.35
C ALA A 70 -7.25 -25.53 -9.68
N ALA A 71 -8.40 -24.87 -9.43
CA ALA A 71 -9.73 -25.37 -9.76
C ALA A 71 -10.09 -25.25 -11.26
N GLY A 72 -9.17 -24.75 -12.10
CA GLY A 72 -9.36 -24.69 -13.57
C GLY A 72 -9.82 -23.33 -14.12
N ALA A 73 -10.10 -22.34 -13.28
CA ALA A 73 -10.44 -21.00 -13.74
C ALA A 73 -9.24 -20.34 -14.44
N ARG A 74 -9.43 -19.82 -15.64
CA ARG A 74 -8.36 -19.18 -16.44
C ARG A 74 -8.77 -17.78 -16.89
N PRO A 75 -7.85 -16.82 -16.92
CA PRO A 75 -8.11 -15.51 -17.53
C PRO A 75 -8.63 -15.66 -18.97
N GLY A 76 -9.62 -14.84 -19.33
CA GLY A 76 -10.30 -14.87 -20.62
C GLY A 76 -11.46 -15.88 -20.74
N MET A 77 -11.58 -16.87 -19.84
CA MET A 77 -12.68 -17.84 -19.80
C MET A 77 -14.00 -17.16 -19.43
N LEU A 78 -15.12 -17.62 -19.94
CA LEU A 78 -16.44 -17.21 -19.48
C LEU A 78 -16.67 -17.69 -18.04
N LEU A 79 -17.30 -16.88 -17.21
CA LEU A 79 -17.62 -17.26 -15.83
C LEU A 79 -18.48 -18.52 -15.75
N ALA A 80 -19.42 -18.69 -16.70
CA ALA A 80 -20.25 -19.89 -16.78
C ALA A 80 -19.42 -21.17 -16.98
N ASP A 81 -18.45 -21.13 -17.89
CA ASP A 81 -17.55 -22.26 -18.15
C ASP A 81 -16.68 -22.58 -16.95
N ALA A 82 -16.17 -21.53 -16.29
CA ALA A 82 -15.36 -21.71 -15.08
C ALA A 82 -16.17 -22.29 -13.90
N ARG A 83 -17.45 -21.89 -13.75
CA ARG A 83 -18.35 -22.46 -12.73
C ARG A 83 -18.76 -23.90 -13.03
N ALA A 84 -18.79 -24.28 -14.30
CA ALA A 84 -18.97 -25.70 -14.66
C ALA A 84 -17.80 -26.59 -14.18
N LEU A 85 -16.59 -26.03 -14.13
CA LEU A 85 -15.40 -26.72 -13.60
C LEU A 85 -15.29 -26.60 -12.06
N CYS A 86 -15.71 -25.48 -11.50
CA CYS A 86 -15.65 -25.18 -10.08
C CYS A 86 -16.94 -24.49 -9.64
N PRO A 87 -17.97 -25.23 -9.17
CA PRO A 87 -19.25 -24.67 -8.74
C PRO A 87 -19.13 -23.64 -7.62
N ASP A 88 -18.17 -23.84 -6.73
CA ASP A 88 -17.91 -22.97 -5.56
C ASP A 88 -17.08 -21.72 -5.91
N LEU A 89 -16.83 -21.44 -7.19
CA LEU A 89 -16.04 -20.30 -7.62
C LEU A 89 -16.71 -18.98 -7.24
N THR A 90 -16.10 -18.26 -6.31
CA THR A 90 -16.50 -16.91 -5.91
C THR A 90 -16.13 -15.91 -7.00
N ALA A 91 -17.11 -15.15 -7.50
CA ALA A 91 -16.89 -14.10 -8.49
C ALA A 91 -16.91 -12.72 -7.81
N VAL A 92 -15.88 -11.93 -8.05
CA VAL A 92 -15.71 -10.57 -7.53
C VAL A 92 -15.53 -9.62 -8.73
N PRO A 93 -16.17 -8.45 -8.77
CA PRO A 93 -15.92 -7.48 -9.83
C PRO A 93 -14.44 -7.07 -9.89
N ALA A 94 -13.87 -7.06 -11.09
CA ALA A 94 -12.56 -6.47 -11.33
C ALA A 94 -12.66 -4.93 -11.32
N ASP A 95 -11.59 -4.26 -10.91
CA ASP A 95 -11.49 -2.80 -10.93
C ASP A 95 -10.20 -2.38 -11.64
N PRO A 96 -10.20 -2.33 -12.98
CA PRO A 96 -9.03 -1.95 -13.76
C PRO A 96 -8.54 -0.53 -13.49
N ALA A 97 -9.43 0.40 -13.11
CA ALA A 97 -9.05 1.76 -12.79
C ALA A 97 -8.23 1.82 -11.50
N ALA A 98 -8.65 1.10 -10.47
CA ALA A 98 -7.91 0.98 -9.23
C ALA A 98 -6.61 0.16 -9.41
N ASP A 99 -6.56 -0.82 -10.32
CA ASP A 99 -5.34 -1.54 -10.68
C ASP A 99 -4.33 -0.60 -11.32
N LEU A 100 -4.75 0.24 -12.27
CA LEU A 100 -3.89 1.23 -12.92
C LEU A 100 -3.38 2.28 -11.91
N ALA A 101 -4.24 2.78 -11.03
CA ALA A 101 -3.85 3.70 -9.97
C ALA A 101 -2.86 3.07 -8.96
N ALA A 102 -3.01 1.77 -8.70
CA ALA A 102 -2.06 1.02 -7.87
C ALA A 102 -0.71 0.86 -8.58
N LEU A 103 -0.73 0.59 -9.89
CA LEU A 103 0.47 0.47 -10.72
C LEU A 103 1.25 1.79 -10.77
N GLU A 104 0.56 2.93 -10.90
CA GLU A 104 1.19 4.26 -10.84
C GLU A 104 1.91 4.49 -9.50
N LYS A 105 1.27 4.16 -8.39
CA LYS A 105 1.90 4.22 -7.06
C LYS A 105 3.10 3.30 -6.94
N LEU A 106 3.04 2.10 -7.53
CA LEU A 106 4.15 1.16 -7.56
C LEU A 106 5.30 1.67 -8.43
N ALA A 107 5.01 2.31 -9.57
CA ALA A 107 6.02 2.91 -10.42
C ALA A 107 6.74 4.08 -9.71
N LEU A 108 6.00 4.97 -9.02
CA LEU A 108 6.59 6.01 -8.18
C LEU A 108 7.44 5.42 -7.04
N TRP A 109 6.96 4.38 -6.40
CA TRP A 109 7.70 3.70 -5.34
C TRP A 109 8.97 3.01 -5.84
N ALA A 110 8.96 2.52 -7.09
CA ALA A 110 10.09 1.85 -7.73
C ALA A 110 11.26 2.81 -8.03
N GLN A 111 11.04 4.14 -7.98
CA GLN A 111 12.11 5.14 -8.11
C GLN A 111 13.20 5.03 -7.02
N ARG A 112 12.96 4.25 -5.98
CA ARG A 112 13.98 3.88 -4.98
C ARG A 112 15.15 3.07 -5.56
N TRP A 113 14.95 2.39 -6.69
CA TRP A 113 15.97 1.58 -7.38
C TRP A 113 16.63 2.31 -8.55
N GLY A 114 15.97 3.36 -9.06
CA GLY A 114 16.50 4.19 -10.14
C GLY A 114 15.61 5.40 -10.37
N PRO A 115 16.17 6.54 -10.77
CA PRO A 115 15.45 7.82 -10.81
C PRO A 115 14.31 7.86 -11.84
N TRP A 116 14.34 6.99 -12.85
CA TRP A 116 13.39 6.96 -13.94
C TRP A 116 12.62 5.63 -13.92
N SER A 117 11.35 5.71 -13.59
CA SER A 117 10.42 4.59 -13.67
C SER A 117 9.28 4.89 -14.63
N ALA A 118 8.81 3.87 -15.34
CA ALA A 118 7.68 3.96 -16.25
C ALA A 118 6.68 2.85 -15.94
N MET A 119 5.39 3.13 -16.09
CA MET A 119 4.37 2.08 -16.09
C MET A 119 4.43 1.29 -17.39
N ASP A 120 4.22 0.00 -17.30
CA ASP A 120 4.00 -0.93 -18.40
C ASP A 120 2.67 -1.67 -18.13
N PRO A 121 1.53 -1.02 -18.43
CA PRO A 121 0.23 -1.61 -18.15
C PRO A 121 0.01 -2.95 -18.87
N PRO A 122 -0.80 -3.87 -18.25
CA PRO A 122 -1.63 -3.64 -17.06
C PRO A 122 -0.93 -3.88 -15.72
N ASP A 123 0.24 -4.52 -15.68
CA ASP A 123 0.81 -5.11 -14.47
C ASP A 123 2.35 -5.06 -14.39
N GLY A 124 2.99 -4.19 -15.18
CA GLY A 124 4.44 -4.04 -15.25
C GLY A 124 4.95 -2.66 -14.84
N VAL A 125 6.17 -2.62 -14.35
CA VAL A 125 6.96 -1.40 -14.12
C VAL A 125 8.35 -1.58 -14.70
N LEU A 126 8.80 -0.60 -15.45
CA LEU A 126 10.16 -0.51 -15.98
C LEU A 126 10.93 0.57 -15.23
N VAL A 127 12.17 0.29 -14.83
CA VAL A 127 13.02 1.26 -14.12
C VAL A 127 14.37 1.34 -14.81
N ASP A 128 14.81 2.55 -15.11
CA ASP A 128 16.18 2.77 -15.59
C ASP A 128 17.12 2.81 -14.38
N VAL A 129 17.92 1.76 -14.23
CA VAL A 129 18.87 1.58 -13.12
C VAL A 129 20.32 1.79 -13.56
N THR A 130 20.51 2.44 -14.72
CA THR A 130 21.83 2.76 -15.25
C THR A 130 22.64 3.53 -14.20
N GLY A 131 23.79 2.99 -13.84
CA GLY A 131 24.66 3.58 -12.82
C GLY A 131 24.16 3.50 -11.37
N ALA A 132 23.01 2.86 -11.08
CA ALA A 132 22.45 2.78 -9.72
C ALA A 132 22.72 1.42 -9.02
N ALA A 133 22.91 0.35 -9.76
CA ALA A 133 23.01 -1.00 -9.21
C ALA A 133 24.16 -1.17 -8.20
N HIS A 134 25.26 -0.46 -8.36
CA HIS A 134 26.42 -0.51 -7.45
C HIS A 134 26.06 -0.02 -6.03
N LEU A 135 25.11 0.92 -5.89
CA LEU A 135 24.65 1.45 -4.59
C LEU A 135 23.91 0.38 -3.77
N LEU A 136 23.45 -0.68 -4.42
CA LEU A 136 22.68 -1.77 -3.81
C LEU A 136 23.50 -3.08 -3.71
N GLY A 137 24.79 -3.03 -3.98
CA GLY A 137 25.67 -4.22 -3.95
C GLY A 137 25.69 -5.01 -5.25
N GLY A 138 25.30 -4.38 -6.38
CA GLY A 138 25.31 -4.98 -7.72
C GLY A 138 23.91 -5.43 -8.19
N GLU A 139 23.87 -5.92 -9.42
CA GLU A 139 22.61 -6.24 -10.11
C GLU A 139 21.85 -7.42 -9.47
N ALA A 140 22.57 -8.44 -9.01
CA ALA A 140 21.96 -9.58 -8.33
C ALA A 140 21.36 -9.17 -6.97
N ALA A 141 22.07 -8.34 -6.21
CA ALA A 141 21.57 -7.80 -4.93
C ALA A 141 20.37 -6.89 -5.14
N LEU A 142 20.38 -6.06 -6.19
CA LEU A 142 19.24 -5.24 -6.59
C LEU A 142 18.00 -6.09 -6.87
N LEU A 143 18.11 -7.16 -7.66
CA LEU A 143 16.97 -8.06 -7.94
C LEU A 143 16.45 -8.74 -6.65
N ALA A 144 17.35 -9.13 -5.76
CA ALA A 144 16.97 -9.69 -4.46
C ALA A 144 16.24 -8.66 -3.58
N ASP A 145 16.70 -7.41 -3.54
CA ASP A 145 16.00 -6.33 -2.81
C ASP A 145 14.60 -6.06 -3.40
N VAL A 146 14.47 -6.03 -4.73
CA VAL A 146 13.17 -5.91 -5.41
C VAL A 146 12.21 -7.00 -4.96
N ALA A 147 12.63 -8.26 -5.04
CA ALA A 147 11.81 -9.41 -4.66
C ALA A 147 11.40 -9.33 -3.18
N ASN A 148 12.36 -9.07 -2.28
CA ASN A 148 12.13 -8.96 -0.85
C ASN A 148 11.20 -7.77 -0.49
N ALA A 149 11.42 -6.61 -1.11
CA ALA A 149 10.63 -5.41 -0.87
C ALA A 149 9.18 -5.57 -1.32
N CYS A 150 8.94 -6.26 -2.44
CA CYS A 150 7.60 -6.60 -2.93
C CYS A 150 6.92 -7.66 -2.05
N THR A 151 7.64 -8.72 -1.67
CA THR A 151 7.13 -9.78 -0.78
C THR A 151 6.68 -9.21 0.57
N ARG A 152 7.48 -8.33 1.19
CA ARG A 152 7.07 -7.63 2.43
C ARG A 152 5.78 -6.83 2.29
N ARG A 153 5.41 -6.43 1.06
CA ARG A 153 4.14 -5.77 0.75
C ARG A 153 3.03 -6.73 0.33
N GLY A 154 3.27 -8.04 0.36
CA GLY A 154 2.31 -9.04 -0.09
C GLY A 154 2.05 -9.00 -1.59
N LEU A 155 3.05 -8.60 -2.39
CA LEU A 155 3.02 -8.58 -3.85
C LEU A 155 3.93 -9.69 -4.38
N ARG A 156 3.41 -10.49 -5.31
CA ARG A 156 4.19 -11.49 -6.04
C ARG A 156 4.73 -10.89 -7.32
N VAL A 157 6.04 -10.94 -7.48
CA VAL A 157 6.72 -10.35 -8.63
C VAL A 157 7.70 -11.31 -9.28
N ARG A 158 7.94 -11.06 -10.56
CA ARG A 158 9.13 -11.52 -11.27
C ARG A 158 9.88 -10.29 -11.76
N ALA A 159 11.17 -10.31 -11.65
CA ALA A 159 12.01 -9.20 -12.08
C ALA A 159 13.19 -9.71 -12.90
N ALA A 160 13.59 -8.91 -13.89
CA ALA A 160 14.75 -9.19 -14.72
C ALA A 160 15.44 -7.89 -15.12
N LEU A 161 16.70 -8.00 -15.50
CA LEU A 161 17.56 -6.88 -15.82
C LEU A 161 18.25 -7.10 -17.18
N ALA A 162 18.18 -6.10 -18.07
CA ALA A 162 18.75 -6.18 -19.39
C ALA A 162 19.15 -4.79 -19.93
N PRO A 163 19.92 -4.69 -21.03
CA PRO A 163 20.28 -3.43 -21.67
C PRO A 163 19.09 -2.68 -22.29
N THR A 164 18.00 -3.37 -22.62
CA THR A 164 16.82 -2.80 -23.26
C THR A 164 15.54 -3.08 -22.48
N ALA A 165 14.53 -2.23 -22.62
CA ALA A 165 13.22 -2.44 -22.01
C ALA A 165 12.55 -3.71 -22.52
N GLY A 166 12.61 -3.94 -23.83
CA GLY A 166 12.04 -5.16 -24.45
C GLY A 166 12.68 -6.45 -23.93
N ALA A 167 14.00 -6.50 -23.80
CA ALA A 167 14.71 -7.68 -23.30
C ALA A 167 14.44 -7.90 -21.80
N ALA A 168 14.46 -6.85 -20.98
CA ALA A 168 14.14 -6.94 -19.56
C ALA A 168 12.70 -7.45 -19.36
N TRP A 169 11.75 -6.94 -20.12
CA TRP A 169 10.36 -7.37 -20.10
C TRP A 169 10.21 -8.84 -20.50
N ALA A 170 10.82 -9.24 -21.62
CA ALA A 170 10.78 -10.62 -22.10
C ALA A 170 11.31 -11.60 -21.05
N LEU A 171 12.41 -11.26 -20.39
CA LEU A 171 13.01 -12.08 -19.34
C LEU A 171 12.15 -12.12 -18.08
N ALA A 172 11.56 -11.01 -17.67
CA ALA A 172 10.68 -10.97 -16.49
C ALA A 172 9.44 -11.84 -16.69
N HIS A 173 8.86 -11.89 -17.90
CA HIS A 173 7.64 -12.64 -18.19
C HIS A 173 7.91 -14.11 -18.51
N TYR A 174 8.92 -14.40 -19.31
CA TYR A 174 9.15 -15.73 -19.92
C TYR A 174 10.50 -16.34 -19.58
N GLY A 175 11.47 -15.55 -19.10
CA GLY A 175 12.83 -16.03 -18.79
C GLY A 175 12.93 -16.78 -17.46
N PRO A 176 14.12 -17.23 -17.07
CA PRO A 176 14.36 -17.78 -15.74
C PRO A 176 14.15 -16.74 -14.63
N PRO A 177 13.89 -17.16 -13.38
CA PRO A 177 13.76 -16.24 -12.26
C PRO A 177 15.03 -15.40 -12.06
N ALA A 178 14.86 -14.11 -11.77
CA ALA A 178 15.94 -13.15 -11.53
C ALA A 178 17.00 -13.10 -12.67
N ALA A 179 16.54 -13.20 -13.92
CA ALA A 179 17.41 -13.20 -15.09
C ALA A 179 18.15 -11.87 -15.25
N ILE A 180 19.44 -11.95 -15.55
CA ILE A 180 20.30 -10.80 -15.88
C ILE A 180 20.94 -11.07 -17.23
N LEU A 181 20.69 -10.19 -18.20
CA LEU A 181 21.41 -10.13 -19.46
C LEU A 181 22.46 -9.02 -19.35
N ALA A 182 23.73 -9.39 -19.25
CA ALA A 182 24.80 -8.40 -19.10
C ALA A 182 25.08 -7.65 -20.42
N PRO A 183 25.62 -6.42 -20.35
CA PRO A 183 26.09 -5.73 -21.53
C PRO A 183 27.24 -6.52 -22.19
N GLY A 184 27.10 -6.79 -23.50
CA GLY A 184 28.10 -7.56 -24.26
C GLY A 184 27.81 -9.06 -24.33
N ASP A 185 26.88 -9.59 -23.54
CA ASP A 185 26.41 -10.94 -23.73
C ASP A 185 25.65 -11.10 -25.05
N ASP A 186 25.72 -12.29 -25.65
CA ASP A 186 24.85 -12.61 -26.77
C ASP A 186 23.38 -12.70 -26.30
N PRO A 187 22.49 -11.78 -26.74
CA PRO A 187 21.11 -11.79 -26.33
C PRO A 187 20.37 -13.08 -26.65
N LEU A 188 20.77 -13.78 -27.72
CA LEU A 188 20.09 -14.98 -28.18
C LEU A 188 20.25 -16.17 -27.22
N ARG A 189 21.30 -16.21 -26.41
CA ARG A 189 21.48 -17.24 -25.39
C ARG A 189 20.34 -17.30 -24.37
N LEU A 190 19.81 -16.14 -23.98
CA LEU A 190 18.72 -16.06 -23.01
C LEU A 190 17.35 -15.81 -23.66
N LEU A 191 17.32 -15.14 -24.80
CA LEU A 191 16.08 -14.72 -25.45
C LEU A 191 15.64 -15.65 -26.57
N GLY A 192 16.56 -16.40 -27.20
CA GLY A 192 16.28 -17.18 -28.42
C GLY A 192 15.18 -18.22 -28.26
N ASP A 193 15.13 -18.89 -27.11
CA ASP A 193 14.13 -19.94 -26.81
C ASP A 193 12.78 -19.36 -26.30
N LEU A 194 12.71 -18.04 -26.01
CA LEU A 194 11.48 -17.43 -25.54
C LEU A 194 10.42 -17.40 -26.66
N PRO A 195 9.13 -17.49 -26.31
CA PRO A 195 8.05 -17.44 -27.30
C PRO A 195 7.99 -16.06 -27.97
N VAL A 196 7.51 -15.97 -29.20
CA VAL A 196 7.32 -14.71 -29.93
C VAL A 196 6.37 -13.75 -29.22
N ALA A 197 5.54 -14.22 -28.30
CA ALA A 197 4.72 -13.39 -27.41
C ALA A 197 5.60 -12.48 -26.52
N ALA A 198 6.87 -12.82 -26.29
CA ALA A 198 7.83 -12.00 -25.59
C ALA A 198 8.15 -10.66 -26.29
N LEU A 199 7.71 -10.46 -27.53
CA LEU A 199 7.78 -9.20 -28.26
C LEU A 199 6.62 -8.20 -27.94
N ARG A 200 5.67 -8.55 -27.07
CA ARG A 200 4.50 -7.71 -26.74
C ARG A 200 3.71 -7.32 -28.00
N LEU A 201 3.38 -8.31 -28.81
CA LEU A 201 2.67 -8.12 -30.08
C LEU A 201 1.16 -8.32 -29.90
N ASP A 202 0.40 -7.69 -30.75
CA ASP A 202 -1.05 -7.88 -30.86
C ASP A 202 -1.39 -9.34 -31.22
N ASP A 203 -2.52 -9.85 -30.75
CA ASP A 203 -2.93 -11.25 -30.91
C ASP A 203 -3.10 -11.67 -32.39
N ASP A 204 -3.54 -10.74 -33.24
CA ASP A 204 -3.63 -10.98 -34.69
C ASP A 204 -2.25 -11.21 -35.31
N VAL A 205 -1.25 -10.46 -34.88
CA VAL A 205 0.15 -10.61 -35.32
C VAL A 205 0.74 -11.92 -34.82
N LEU A 206 0.52 -12.26 -33.55
CA LEU A 206 0.95 -13.53 -32.97
C LEU A 206 0.31 -14.72 -33.71
N THR A 207 -0.94 -14.60 -34.11
CA THR A 207 -1.64 -15.62 -34.89
C THR A 207 -1.01 -15.79 -36.28
N VAL A 208 -0.64 -14.70 -36.94
CA VAL A 208 0.06 -14.74 -38.23
C VAL A 208 1.42 -15.40 -38.10
N LEU A 209 2.23 -15.03 -37.09
CA LEU A 209 3.54 -15.62 -36.86
C LEU A 209 3.44 -17.12 -36.60
N ARG A 210 2.46 -17.56 -35.77
CA ARG A 210 2.21 -18.99 -35.50
C ARG A 210 1.84 -19.77 -36.78
N ARG A 211 1.02 -19.19 -37.66
CA ARG A 211 0.68 -19.79 -38.98
C ARG A 211 1.88 -19.91 -39.91
N LEU A 212 2.86 -19.02 -39.80
CA LEU A 212 4.13 -19.07 -40.50
C LEU A 212 5.15 -20.02 -39.85
N GLY A 213 4.78 -20.73 -38.77
CA GLY A 213 5.67 -21.65 -38.07
C GLY A 213 6.62 -20.95 -37.07
N ILE A 214 6.55 -19.63 -36.94
CA ILE A 214 7.43 -18.84 -36.08
C ILE A 214 6.82 -18.83 -34.66
N ARG A 215 7.46 -19.56 -33.75
CA ARG A 215 6.99 -19.71 -32.36
C ARG A 215 7.95 -19.15 -31.34
N ARG A 216 9.25 -19.10 -31.64
CA ARG A 216 10.34 -18.65 -30.77
C ARG A 216 11.05 -17.44 -31.35
N LEU A 217 11.67 -16.63 -30.50
CA LEU A 217 12.42 -15.44 -30.91
C LEU A 217 13.62 -15.80 -31.81
N GLY A 218 14.34 -16.87 -31.48
CA GLY A 218 15.48 -17.34 -32.27
C GLY A 218 15.10 -17.68 -33.73
N GLN A 219 13.91 -18.22 -33.97
CA GLN A 219 13.39 -18.45 -35.30
C GLN A 219 13.16 -17.14 -36.07
N LEU A 220 12.62 -16.13 -35.42
CA LEU A 220 12.41 -14.81 -36.03
C LEU A 220 13.75 -14.12 -36.32
N VAL A 221 14.73 -14.21 -35.41
CA VAL A 221 16.09 -13.71 -35.61
C VAL A 221 16.81 -14.46 -36.71
N GLY A 222 16.73 -15.78 -36.77
CA GLY A 222 17.30 -16.61 -37.83
C GLY A 222 16.78 -16.21 -39.22
N MET A 223 15.52 -15.83 -39.32
CA MET A 223 14.93 -15.26 -40.56
C MET A 223 15.39 -13.82 -40.87
N THR A 224 16.07 -13.14 -39.95
CA THR A 224 16.54 -11.75 -40.13
C THR A 224 18.06 -11.58 -40.05
N GLY A 225 18.83 -12.66 -39.84
CA GLY A 225 20.28 -12.61 -39.68
C GLY A 225 20.97 -13.95 -39.86
N ALA A 226 22.24 -13.97 -40.16
CA ALA A 226 23.09 -15.07 -40.57
C ALA A 226 22.92 -16.38 -39.75
N GLY A 227 22.55 -17.47 -40.37
CA GLY A 227 22.47 -18.77 -39.73
C GLY A 227 21.63 -19.84 -40.43
N ALA A 228 21.06 -19.54 -41.61
CA ALA A 228 20.28 -20.51 -42.36
C ALA A 228 21.15 -21.31 -43.36
N ASP A 229 20.76 -22.56 -43.60
CA ASP A 229 21.40 -23.44 -44.59
C ASP A 229 21.20 -22.93 -46.04
N ASP A 230 20.26 -21.99 -46.27
CA ASP A 230 20.01 -21.34 -47.55
C ASP A 230 19.81 -19.81 -47.38
N PRO A 231 20.86 -19.00 -47.66
CA PRO A 231 20.80 -17.53 -47.54
C PRO A 231 19.77 -16.84 -48.46
N GLN A 232 19.40 -17.49 -49.58
CA GLN A 232 18.44 -16.92 -50.52
C GLN A 232 17.00 -17.10 -50.04
N ALA A 233 16.67 -18.26 -49.48
CA ALA A 233 15.37 -18.52 -48.87
C ALA A 233 15.11 -17.63 -47.64
N GLU A 234 16.16 -17.39 -46.86
CA GLU A 234 16.12 -16.48 -45.71
C GLU A 234 15.86 -15.02 -46.11
N ALA A 235 16.58 -14.55 -47.13
CA ALA A 235 16.37 -13.18 -47.65
C ALA A 235 14.94 -13.01 -48.20
N ALA A 236 14.40 -13.99 -48.91
CA ALA A 236 13.03 -13.96 -49.41
C ALA A 236 11.98 -13.94 -48.28
N ALA A 237 12.17 -14.76 -47.24
CA ALA A 237 11.28 -14.78 -46.08
C ALA A 237 11.31 -13.46 -45.29
N ARG A 238 12.49 -12.88 -45.10
CA ARG A 238 12.68 -11.54 -44.50
C ARG A 238 11.95 -10.47 -45.30
N ASP A 239 12.13 -10.45 -46.62
CA ASP A 239 11.45 -9.48 -47.49
C ASP A 239 9.93 -9.66 -47.50
N ALA A 240 9.44 -10.89 -47.37
CA ALA A 240 8.02 -11.16 -47.22
C ALA A 240 7.47 -10.61 -45.91
N LEU A 241 8.18 -10.79 -44.80
CA LEU A 241 7.82 -10.18 -43.49
C LEU A 241 7.86 -8.67 -43.54
N HIS A 242 8.92 -8.07 -44.12
CA HIS A 242 9.03 -6.63 -44.29
C HIS A 242 7.88 -6.06 -45.12
N ARG A 243 7.55 -6.64 -46.25
CA ARG A 243 6.42 -6.24 -47.10
C ARG A 243 5.09 -6.32 -46.34
N ARG A 244 4.89 -7.36 -45.56
CA ARG A 244 3.64 -7.59 -44.81
C ARG A 244 3.43 -6.56 -43.69
N PHE A 245 4.48 -6.18 -42.96
CA PHE A 245 4.40 -5.34 -41.77
C PHE A 245 4.89 -3.89 -41.97
N ARG A 246 5.45 -3.52 -43.14
CA ARG A 246 6.02 -2.19 -43.40
C ARG A 246 5.07 -1.01 -43.15
N ASN A 247 3.77 -1.21 -43.35
CA ASN A 247 2.76 -0.17 -43.17
C ASN A 247 2.23 -0.10 -41.72
N ARG A 248 2.62 -1.01 -40.86
CA ARG A 248 2.21 -1.04 -39.47
C ARG A 248 3.19 -0.21 -38.63
N ARG A 249 2.73 0.98 -38.18
CA ARG A 249 3.56 1.93 -37.42
C ARG A 249 3.56 1.65 -35.91
N SER A 250 2.51 1.03 -35.37
CA SER A 250 2.46 0.65 -33.97
C SER A 250 3.48 -0.45 -33.67
N PRO A 251 4.32 -0.30 -32.63
CA PRO A 251 5.27 -1.36 -32.26
C PRO A 251 4.61 -2.70 -32.00
N ALA A 252 3.43 -2.73 -31.33
CA ALA A 252 2.70 -3.96 -31.06
C ALA A 252 2.19 -4.68 -32.33
N ALA A 253 2.00 -3.93 -33.41
CA ALA A 253 1.59 -4.47 -34.71
C ALA A 253 2.75 -4.82 -35.63
N ASN A 254 4.01 -4.50 -35.28
CA ASN A 254 5.17 -4.71 -36.13
C ASN A 254 6.24 -5.56 -35.42
N PRO A 255 6.33 -6.88 -35.72
CA PRO A 255 7.26 -7.78 -35.05
C PRO A 255 8.73 -7.45 -35.31
N LEU A 256 9.06 -6.84 -36.46
CA LEU A 256 10.44 -6.50 -36.78
C LEU A 256 10.89 -5.27 -35.97
N LEU A 257 10.03 -4.25 -35.86
CA LEU A 257 10.32 -3.08 -35.01
C LEU A 257 10.49 -3.50 -33.54
N ARG A 258 9.61 -4.37 -33.03
CA ARG A 258 9.73 -4.90 -31.65
C ARG A 258 11.00 -5.72 -31.46
N LEU A 259 11.39 -6.51 -32.47
CA LEU A 259 12.65 -7.26 -32.44
C LEU A 259 13.86 -6.29 -32.38
N ASP A 260 13.85 -5.25 -33.22
CA ASP A 260 14.94 -4.27 -33.23
C ASP A 260 15.02 -3.47 -31.90
N GLN A 261 13.87 -3.17 -31.27
CA GLN A 261 13.82 -2.56 -29.93
C GLN A 261 14.36 -3.53 -28.87
N LEU A 262 13.98 -4.80 -28.91
CA LEU A 262 14.44 -5.83 -27.99
C LEU A 262 15.96 -6.00 -28.07
N LEU A 263 16.52 -6.01 -29.29
CA LEU A 263 17.96 -6.15 -29.55
C LEU A 263 18.75 -4.82 -29.39
N GLY A 264 18.07 -3.72 -29.10
CA GLY A 264 18.71 -2.40 -28.90
C GLY A 264 19.16 -1.70 -30.18
N ARG A 265 18.73 -2.18 -31.36
CA ARG A 265 19.02 -1.55 -32.66
C ARG A 265 18.20 -0.26 -32.87
N VAL A 266 17.01 -0.22 -32.31
CA VAL A 266 16.11 0.94 -32.30
C VAL A 266 15.77 1.28 -30.85
N PRO A 267 15.85 2.56 -30.43
CA PRO A 267 15.51 2.96 -29.07
C PRO A 267 14.04 2.69 -28.73
N GLU A 268 13.78 2.23 -27.52
CA GLU A 268 12.45 2.18 -26.93
C GLU A 268 12.40 3.25 -25.81
N PRO A 269 11.70 4.38 -26.03
CA PRO A 269 11.59 5.43 -25.02
C PRO A 269 10.69 4.97 -23.86
N LEU A 270 11.15 5.20 -22.63
CA LEU A 270 10.33 5.03 -21.43
C LEU A 270 9.67 6.37 -21.10
N LEU A 271 8.37 6.37 -20.86
CA LEU A 271 7.62 7.52 -20.38
C LEU A 271 7.67 7.54 -18.85
N PRO A 272 8.49 8.39 -18.23
CA PRO A 272 8.67 8.37 -16.81
C PRO A 272 7.42 8.83 -16.07
N VAL A 273 7.11 8.13 -14.98
CA VAL A 273 6.09 8.57 -14.03
C VAL A 273 6.69 9.67 -13.17
N ILE A 274 6.05 10.83 -13.19
CA ILE A 274 6.48 11.99 -12.41
C ILE A 274 5.53 12.13 -11.23
N ALA A 275 6.08 12.10 -10.01
CA ALA A 275 5.31 12.41 -8.82
C ALA A 275 4.72 13.81 -8.95
N ARG A 276 3.39 13.92 -8.86
CA ARG A 276 2.77 15.24 -8.82
C ARG A 276 3.31 15.97 -7.59
N PRO A 277 3.96 17.13 -7.75
CA PRO A 277 4.43 17.88 -6.61
C PRO A 277 3.22 18.20 -5.70
N VAL A 278 3.38 18.07 -4.39
CA VAL A 278 2.32 18.45 -3.46
C VAL A 278 1.95 19.92 -3.63
N PRO A 279 0.68 20.30 -3.44
CA PRO A 279 0.28 21.70 -3.49
C PRO A 279 1.13 22.53 -2.53
N MET A 280 1.78 23.55 -3.05
CA MET A 280 2.69 24.40 -2.29
C MET A 280 2.60 25.82 -2.82
N VAL A 281 2.49 26.77 -1.92
CA VAL A 281 2.52 28.20 -2.19
C VAL A 281 3.52 28.87 -1.24
N GLN A 282 4.24 29.86 -1.73
CA GLN A 282 5.24 30.55 -0.93
C GLN A 282 5.29 32.03 -1.26
N ARG A 283 5.73 32.82 -0.29
CA ARG A 283 5.98 34.25 -0.46
C ARG A 283 7.32 34.61 0.18
N ARG A 284 8.23 35.14 -0.62
CA ARG A 284 9.44 35.81 -0.15
C ARG A 284 9.11 37.25 0.12
N LEU A 285 9.57 37.78 1.24
CA LEU A 285 9.26 39.12 1.71
C LEU A 285 10.43 40.04 1.36
N MET A 286 10.12 41.26 0.95
CA MET A 286 11.13 42.27 0.63
C MET A 286 11.84 42.76 1.89
N GLU A 287 11.09 42.85 2.99
CA GLU A 287 11.59 43.19 4.32
C GLU A 287 11.19 42.09 5.31
N PRO A 288 12.07 41.70 6.25
CA PRO A 288 11.77 40.70 7.25
C PRO A 288 10.66 41.17 8.19
N LEU A 289 9.62 40.33 8.38
CA LEU A 289 8.48 40.62 9.23
C LEU A 289 8.76 40.22 10.68
N ARG A 290 8.51 41.17 11.61
CA ARG A 290 8.54 40.94 13.05
C ARG A 290 7.14 41.03 13.69
N GLN A 291 6.23 41.77 13.04
CA GLN A 291 4.89 42.04 13.56
C GLN A 291 3.95 40.88 13.22
N ARG A 292 3.23 40.41 14.23
CA ARG A 292 2.28 39.31 14.13
C ARG A 292 1.17 39.60 13.13
N ASP A 293 0.58 40.77 13.17
CA ASP A 293 -0.55 41.13 12.29
C ASP A 293 -0.17 41.08 10.79
N LEU A 294 1.07 41.45 10.48
CA LEU A 294 1.57 41.35 9.10
C LEU A 294 1.80 39.91 8.69
N LEU A 295 2.31 39.08 9.61
CA LEU A 295 2.47 37.64 9.36
C LEU A 295 1.11 36.98 9.12
N ASP A 296 0.11 37.28 9.93
CA ASP A 296 -1.24 36.76 9.80
C ASP A 296 -1.88 37.13 8.45
N ARG A 297 -1.63 38.34 7.94
CA ARG A 297 -2.04 38.74 6.56
C ARG A 297 -1.35 37.92 5.49
N VAL A 298 -0.03 37.71 5.60
CA VAL A 298 0.72 36.90 4.64
C VAL A 298 0.24 35.44 4.64
N VAL A 299 -0.02 34.87 5.82
CA VAL A 299 -0.57 33.52 5.93
C VAL A 299 -1.98 33.47 5.34
N GLY A 300 -2.78 34.54 5.50
CA GLY A 300 -4.09 34.68 4.87
C GLY A 300 -4.05 34.61 3.35
N ASP A 301 -3.16 35.41 2.76
CA ASP A 301 -2.96 35.41 1.30
C ASP A 301 -2.49 34.04 0.78
N LEU A 302 -1.60 33.37 1.54
CA LEU A 302 -1.14 32.02 1.21
C LEU A 302 -2.25 30.97 1.36
N ALA A 303 -3.12 31.09 2.35
CA ALA A 303 -4.27 30.20 2.49
C ALA A 303 -5.22 30.32 1.29
N LEU A 304 -5.52 31.53 0.83
CA LEU A 304 -6.32 31.78 -0.37
C LEU A 304 -5.64 31.23 -1.64
N ALA A 305 -4.32 31.39 -1.77
CA ALA A 305 -3.56 30.84 -2.88
C ALA A 305 -3.54 29.29 -2.83
N MET A 306 -3.46 28.69 -1.64
CA MET A 306 -3.54 27.24 -1.44
C MET A 306 -4.92 26.69 -1.84
N VAL A 307 -6.00 27.36 -1.47
CA VAL A 307 -7.36 26.98 -1.89
C VAL A 307 -7.45 26.89 -3.41
N ARG A 308 -6.97 27.92 -4.14
CA ARG A 308 -6.93 27.91 -5.62
C ARG A 308 -6.11 26.77 -6.17
N ALA A 309 -4.96 26.46 -5.54
CA ALA A 309 -4.10 25.36 -5.96
C ALA A 309 -4.77 23.98 -5.75
N LEU A 310 -5.53 23.82 -4.67
CA LEU A 310 -6.30 22.62 -4.36
C LEU A 310 -7.52 22.48 -5.29
N GLU A 311 -8.22 23.58 -5.58
CA GLU A 311 -9.37 23.60 -6.52
C GLU A 311 -8.96 23.16 -7.92
N ALA A 312 -7.85 23.68 -8.43
CA ALA A 312 -7.29 23.32 -9.74
C ALA A 312 -6.97 21.81 -9.86
N ARG A 313 -6.87 21.10 -8.73
CA ARG A 313 -6.58 19.66 -8.66
C ARG A 313 -7.82 18.83 -8.30
N GLY A 314 -8.93 19.45 -7.95
CA GLY A 314 -10.09 18.73 -7.41
C GLY A 314 -9.80 18.10 -6.03
N GLU A 315 -8.85 18.65 -5.26
CA GLU A 315 -8.41 18.11 -3.97
C GLU A 315 -8.80 19.03 -2.82
N GLY A 316 -8.91 18.49 -1.60
CA GLY A 316 -9.00 19.22 -0.35
C GLY A 316 -7.85 18.86 0.58
N ALA A 317 -7.38 19.79 1.38
CA ALA A 317 -6.28 19.56 2.33
C ALA A 317 -6.74 18.68 3.51
N ARG A 318 -5.89 17.72 3.90
CA ARG A 318 -5.98 16.92 5.13
C ARG A 318 -4.85 17.24 6.09
N ARG A 319 -3.73 17.72 5.57
CA ARG A 319 -2.58 18.14 6.37
C ARG A 319 -1.91 19.32 5.71
N LEU A 320 -1.72 20.37 6.48
CA LEU A 320 -1.02 21.58 6.06
C LEU A 320 0.20 21.81 6.93
N GLU A 321 1.28 22.19 6.29
CA GLU A 321 2.56 22.52 6.90
C GLU A 321 2.93 23.95 6.51
N LEU A 322 3.09 24.80 7.50
CA LEU A 322 3.53 26.17 7.37
C LEU A 322 4.97 26.26 7.83
N ALA A 323 5.85 26.68 6.93
CA ALA A 323 7.25 26.92 7.24
C ALA A 323 7.53 28.42 7.19
N LEU A 324 8.21 28.91 8.23
CA LEU A 324 8.61 30.29 8.41
C LEU A 324 10.14 30.34 8.46
N TRP A 325 10.77 30.94 7.45
CA TRP A 325 12.22 31.11 7.42
C TRP A 325 12.59 32.43 8.06
N ARG A 326 13.41 32.37 9.08
CA ARG A 326 13.97 33.54 9.76
C ARG A 326 15.28 33.98 9.08
N VAL A 327 15.61 35.25 9.23
CA VAL A 327 16.86 35.85 8.68
C VAL A 327 18.12 35.18 9.23
N ASP A 328 18.09 34.66 10.45
CA ASP A 328 19.21 33.94 11.07
C ASP A 328 19.36 32.48 10.59
N GLY A 329 18.55 32.06 9.63
CA GLY A 329 18.60 30.72 9.03
C GLY A 329 17.77 29.69 9.75
N GLU A 330 17.11 30.02 10.88
CA GLU A 330 16.19 29.10 11.54
C GLU A 330 14.90 28.94 10.74
N VAL A 331 14.38 27.70 10.68
CA VAL A 331 13.10 27.39 10.01
C VAL A 331 12.09 26.89 11.05
N LEU A 332 11.06 27.67 11.30
CA LEU A 332 9.99 27.30 12.21
C LEU A 332 8.89 26.59 11.46
N MET A 333 8.62 25.34 11.84
CA MET A 333 7.56 24.52 11.23
C MET A 333 6.32 24.49 12.11
N ARG A 334 5.16 24.74 11.50
CA ARG A 334 3.85 24.58 12.13
C ARG A 334 2.98 23.68 11.29
N ARG A 335 2.37 22.70 11.91
CA ARG A 335 1.56 21.68 11.24
C ARG A 335 0.16 21.64 11.82
N ILE A 336 -0.82 21.51 10.93
CA ILE A 336 -2.21 21.21 11.28
C ILE A 336 -2.68 19.99 10.52
N GLU A 337 -3.48 19.16 11.17
CA GLU A 337 -4.18 18.03 10.59
C GLU A 337 -5.68 18.28 10.65
N LEU A 338 -6.38 17.92 9.61
CA LEU A 338 -7.79 18.19 9.40
C LEU A 338 -8.59 16.89 9.45
N ALA A 339 -9.67 16.86 10.19
CA ALA A 339 -10.53 15.69 10.36
C ALA A 339 -11.24 15.29 9.06
N ALA A 340 -11.51 16.27 8.18
CA ALA A 340 -12.04 16.08 6.84
C ALA A 340 -11.25 16.90 5.82
N ALA A 341 -11.29 16.48 4.55
CA ALA A 341 -10.70 17.28 3.46
C ALA A 341 -11.45 18.61 3.32
N THR A 342 -10.70 19.73 3.29
CA THR A 342 -11.31 21.06 3.17
C THR A 342 -10.54 21.99 2.23
N ARG A 343 -11.24 23.00 1.71
CA ARG A 343 -10.72 24.15 0.97
C ARG A 343 -11.08 25.48 1.64
N GLU A 344 -11.58 25.46 2.87
CA GLU A 344 -12.00 26.67 3.56
C GLU A 344 -10.80 27.44 4.12
N ALA A 345 -10.44 28.56 3.46
CA ALA A 345 -9.31 29.39 3.89
C ALA A 345 -9.46 29.92 5.32
N GLU A 346 -10.66 30.41 5.70
CA GLU A 346 -10.92 30.91 7.04
C GLU A 346 -10.74 29.85 8.13
N HIS A 347 -11.13 28.59 7.84
CA HIS A 347 -10.93 27.51 8.78
C HIS A 347 -9.44 27.21 8.97
N MET A 348 -8.67 27.13 7.88
CA MET A 348 -7.22 26.95 7.93
C MET A 348 -6.55 28.07 8.74
N LEU A 349 -6.95 29.32 8.52
CA LEU A 349 -6.41 30.47 9.22
C LEU A 349 -6.69 30.44 10.72
N ARG A 350 -7.92 30.11 11.12
CA ARG A 350 -8.28 29.96 12.54
C ARG A 350 -7.42 28.93 13.25
N LEU A 351 -7.09 27.82 12.58
CA LEU A 351 -6.23 26.77 13.14
C LEU A 351 -4.77 27.21 13.21
N PHE A 352 -4.25 27.88 12.17
CA PHE A 352 -2.89 28.42 12.19
C PHE A 352 -2.72 29.56 13.21
N ALA A 353 -3.73 30.40 13.45
CA ALA A 353 -3.68 31.47 14.44
C ALA A 353 -3.25 30.94 15.82
N GLN A 354 -3.82 29.78 16.25
CA GLN A 354 -3.44 29.13 17.49
C GLN A 354 -2.01 28.59 17.48
N ARG A 355 -1.56 28.05 16.33
CA ARG A 355 -0.20 27.48 16.18
C ARG A 355 0.89 28.54 16.03
N LEU A 356 0.49 29.77 15.77
CA LEU A 356 1.40 30.90 15.62
C LEU A 356 1.55 31.72 16.90
N GLU A 357 0.78 31.44 17.97
CA GLU A 357 0.84 32.17 19.24
C GLU A 357 2.23 32.18 19.88
N ASP A 358 2.93 31.04 19.80
CA ASP A 358 4.28 30.83 20.36
C ASP A 358 5.41 31.03 19.33
N VAL A 359 5.15 31.74 18.23
CA VAL A 359 6.18 31.97 17.22
C VAL A 359 7.02 33.19 17.57
N ASP A 360 8.29 32.94 17.85
CA ASP A 360 9.30 34.00 17.95
C ASP A 360 9.87 34.31 16.56
N ALA A 361 9.56 35.49 16.04
CA ALA A 361 10.08 35.93 14.77
C ALA A 361 11.58 36.31 14.79
N GLY A 362 12.18 36.44 15.96
CA GLY A 362 13.59 36.80 16.14
C GLY A 362 13.94 38.07 15.39
N PHE A 363 14.96 38.03 14.51
CA PHE A 363 15.36 39.15 13.65
C PHE A 363 14.39 39.42 12.49
N GLY A 364 13.38 38.60 12.31
CA GLY A 364 12.34 38.72 11.30
C GLY A 364 12.23 37.48 10.41
N ILE A 365 11.03 37.29 9.85
CA ILE A 365 10.72 36.23 8.90
C ILE A 365 10.89 36.78 7.50
N GLU A 366 11.72 36.15 6.68
CA GLU A 366 12.00 36.57 5.31
C GLU A 366 11.24 35.77 4.23
N MET A 367 10.76 34.55 4.58
CA MET A 367 9.97 33.74 3.67
C MET A 367 8.95 32.93 4.42
N VAL A 368 7.76 32.81 3.85
CA VAL A 368 6.67 31.98 4.37
C VAL A 368 6.23 31.03 3.28
N GLN A 369 6.12 29.74 3.61
CA GLN A 369 5.67 28.69 2.70
C GLN A 369 4.55 27.89 3.35
N LEU A 370 3.48 27.67 2.59
CA LEU A 370 2.38 26.79 2.97
C LEU A 370 2.33 25.60 2.00
N ARG A 371 2.32 24.38 2.55
CA ARG A 371 2.33 23.13 1.80
C ARG A 371 1.19 22.24 2.27
N ALA A 372 0.41 21.66 1.35
CA ALA A 372 -0.56 20.61 1.66
C ALA A 372 0.12 19.24 1.52
N SER A 373 0.78 18.79 2.58
CA SER A 373 1.55 17.53 2.56
C SER A 373 0.68 16.27 2.49
N TRP A 374 -0.63 16.41 2.74
CA TRP A 374 -1.64 15.39 2.49
C TRP A 374 -2.91 16.06 2.01
N SER A 375 -3.40 15.65 0.84
CA SER A 375 -4.67 16.05 0.23
C SER A 375 -5.46 14.83 -0.19
N GLU A 376 -6.77 14.95 -0.27
CA GLU A 376 -7.70 13.92 -0.74
C GLU A 376 -8.59 14.50 -1.83
N PRO A 377 -9.10 13.68 -2.77
CA PRO A 377 -10.08 14.13 -3.73
C PRO A 377 -11.29 14.76 -3.03
N LEU A 378 -11.63 15.98 -3.41
CA LEU A 378 -12.80 16.70 -2.92
C LEU A 378 -13.59 17.17 -4.15
N GLY A 379 -14.70 16.46 -4.46
CA GLY A 379 -15.58 16.86 -5.54
C GLY A 379 -16.19 18.25 -5.31
N LEU A 380 -16.68 18.86 -6.36
CA LEU A 380 -17.61 19.99 -6.23
C LEU A 380 -18.91 19.39 -5.69
N SER A 381 -19.19 19.51 -4.40
CA SER A 381 -20.53 19.27 -3.91
C SER A 381 -21.39 20.45 -4.39
N GLN A 382 -22.30 20.16 -5.30
CA GLN A 382 -23.39 21.07 -5.55
C GLN A 382 -24.17 21.10 -4.24
N SER A 383 -24.26 22.27 -3.62
CA SER A 383 -25.07 22.45 -2.39
C SER A 383 -26.53 22.16 -2.79
N ASP A 384 -26.93 20.91 -2.61
CA ASP A 384 -28.31 20.49 -2.73
C ASP A 384 -29.15 21.18 -1.65
N LEU A 385 -30.43 21.36 -1.91
CA LEU A 385 -31.41 21.97 -1.01
C LEU A 385 -31.48 21.32 0.40
N ASP A 386 -30.81 20.18 0.62
CA ASP A 386 -30.60 19.51 1.92
C ASP A 386 -29.31 19.99 2.65
N ALA A 387 -28.90 21.22 2.46
CA ALA A 387 -27.72 21.84 3.06
C ALA A 387 -27.61 21.74 4.60
N ALA A 388 -28.70 21.39 5.29
CA ALA A 388 -28.71 21.24 6.75
C ALA A 388 -27.89 20.02 7.23
N ALA A 389 -27.91 18.88 6.52
CA ALA A 389 -27.17 17.67 6.92
C ALA A 389 -25.67 17.79 6.59
N GLU A 390 -25.31 18.41 5.46
CA GLU A 390 -23.92 18.65 5.08
C GLU A 390 -23.27 19.73 5.94
N SER A 391 -23.99 20.77 6.33
CA SER A 391 -23.50 21.82 7.24
C SER A 391 -23.18 21.28 8.63
N HIS A 392 -23.92 20.30 9.13
CA HIS A 392 -23.62 19.63 10.40
C HIS A 392 -22.33 18.80 10.33
N GLY A 393 -22.05 18.13 9.21
CA GLY A 393 -20.82 17.35 9.00
C GLY A 393 -19.57 18.24 8.96
N THR A 394 -19.61 19.35 8.26
CA THR A 394 -18.50 20.32 8.19
C THR A 394 -18.28 21.03 9.51
N ALA A 395 -19.35 21.41 10.22
CA ALA A 395 -19.28 22.03 11.55
C ALA A 395 -18.68 21.07 12.59
N LEU A 396 -19.03 19.80 12.56
CA LEU A 396 -18.45 18.77 13.43
C LEU A 396 -16.96 18.58 13.13
N ALA A 397 -16.56 18.47 11.87
CA ALA A 397 -15.16 18.37 11.48
C ALA A 397 -14.35 19.57 11.97
N ALA A 398 -14.87 20.78 11.76
CA ALA A 398 -14.24 22.02 12.24
C ALA A 398 -14.12 22.08 13.77
N CYS A 399 -15.08 21.55 14.50
CA CYS A 399 -15.01 21.43 15.96
C CYS A 399 -13.91 20.46 16.39
N ILE A 400 -13.84 19.29 15.76
CA ILE A 400 -12.81 18.27 16.02
C ILE A 400 -11.42 18.85 15.73
N ASP A 401 -11.25 19.58 14.63
CA ASP A 401 -9.98 20.20 14.25
C ASP A 401 -9.51 21.20 15.32
N ARG A 402 -10.40 22.10 15.79
CA ARG A 402 -10.07 23.06 16.86
C ARG A 402 -9.66 22.37 18.15
N LEU A 403 -10.38 21.32 18.55
CA LEU A 403 -10.03 20.51 19.72
C LEU A 403 -8.68 19.80 19.54
N SER A 404 -8.44 19.24 18.36
CA SER A 404 -7.21 18.51 18.06
C SER A 404 -5.99 19.44 18.02
N VAL A 405 -6.13 20.66 17.50
CA VAL A 405 -5.06 21.65 17.52
C VAL A 405 -4.74 22.08 18.96
N ARG A 406 -5.72 22.22 19.83
CA ARG A 406 -5.54 22.67 21.22
C ARG A 406 -5.06 21.58 22.17
N LEU A 407 -5.62 20.37 22.06
CA LEU A 407 -5.39 19.25 22.99
C LEU A 407 -4.39 18.23 22.46
N GLY A 408 -4.07 18.28 21.17
CA GLY A 408 -3.30 17.28 20.45
C GLY A 408 -4.20 16.28 19.71
N PRO A 409 -3.73 15.74 18.57
CA PRO A 409 -4.52 14.85 17.69
C PRO A 409 -4.91 13.53 18.34
N GLN A 410 -4.17 13.09 19.37
CA GLN A 410 -4.45 11.84 20.10
C GLN A 410 -5.49 12.01 21.21
N ALA A 411 -5.83 13.23 21.59
CA ALA A 411 -6.78 13.51 22.68
C ALA A 411 -8.24 13.41 22.21
N VAL A 412 -8.50 13.61 20.91
CA VAL A 412 -9.85 13.57 20.34
C VAL A 412 -10.06 12.28 19.60
N THR A 413 -10.69 11.32 20.26
CA THR A 413 -10.94 9.98 19.71
C THR A 413 -12.36 9.56 20.01
N ARG A 414 -12.87 8.57 19.29
CA ARG A 414 -14.10 7.88 19.65
C ARG A 414 -13.83 6.40 19.93
N PRO A 415 -14.60 5.77 20.84
CA PRO A 415 -14.51 4.33 21.07
C PRO A 415 -14.96 3.56 19.83
N VAL A 416 -14.33 2.42 19.61
CA VAL A 416 -14.67 1.46 18.56
C VAL A 416 -14.61 0.05 19.12
N VAL A 417 -15.58 -0.78 18.73
CA VAL A 417 -15.57 -2.20 19.03
C VAL A 417 -14.59 -2.90 18.09
N ARG A 418 -13.79 -3.81 18.62
CA ARG A 418 -12.85 -4.62 17.85
C ARG A 418 -13.24 -6.10 17.90
N ALA A 419 -12.97 -6.83 16.85
CA ALA A 419 -13.18 -8.26 16.78
C ALA A 419 -12.15 -9.00 17.64
N SER A 420 -12.34 -8.98 18.96
CA SER A 420 -11.54 -9.71 19.93
C SER A 420 -12.45 -10.22 21.04
N HIS A 421 -12.24 -11.47 21.44
CA HIS A 421 -12.92 -12.08 22.58
C HIS A 421 -12.21 -11.77 23.92
N VAL A 422 -10.99 -11.21 23.84
CA VAL A 422 -10.21 -10.80 25.01
C VAL A 422 -10.73 -9.43 25.47
N PRO A 423 -11.22 -9.28 26.71
CA PRO A 423 -11.93 -8.09 27.18
C PRO A 423 -11.18 -6.78 26.98
N GLU A 424 -9.91 -6.74 27.34
CA GLU A 424 -9.06 -5.56 27.19
C GLU A 424 -8.74 -5.17 25.73
N ARG A 425 -9.07 -6.05 24.78
CA ARG A 425 -8.86 -5.85 23.34
C ARG A 425 -10.16 -5.68 22.55
N ALA A 426 -11.30 -5.98 23.16
CA ALA A 426 -12.61 -5.88 22.54
C ALA A 426 -13.01 -4.43 22.22
N GLN A 427 -12.36 -3.46 22.84
CA GLN A 427 -12.55 -2.03 22.61
C GLN A 427 -11.23 -1.36 22.24
N GLY A 428 -11.34 -0.29 21.52
CA GLY A 428 -10.21 0.57 21.16
C GLY A 428 -10.69 1.98 20.90
N THR A 429 -9.79 2.83 20.46
CA THR A 429 -10.10 4.17 20.01
C THR A 429 -9.72 4.34 18.54
N GLN A 430 -10.41 5.25 17.85
CA GLN A 430 -10.11 5.64 16.48
C GLN A 430 -10.36 7.14 16.31
N PRO A 431 -9.83 7.78 15.23
CA PRO A 431 -10.17 9.14 14.89
C PRO A 431 -11.69 9.34 14.79
N PRO A 432 -12.25 10.48 15.23
CA PRO A 432 -13.69 10.66 15.36
C PRO A 432 -14.49 10.42 14.08
N LEU A 433 -13.97 10.86 12.92
CA LEU A 433 -14.61 10.74 11.61
C LEU A 433 -14.17 9.51 10.80
N ALA A 434 -13.32 8.63 11.35
CA ALA A 434 -12.96 7.40 10.67
C ALA A 434 -14.21 6.52 10.44
N PRO A 435 -14.30 5.76 9.32
CA PRO A 435 -15.42 4.86 9.08
C PRO A 435 -15.61 3.88 10.25
N VAL A 436 -16.86 3.64 10.64
CA VAL A 436 -17.16 2.60 11.63
C VAL A 436 -16.96 1.25 10.97
N PRO A 437 -16.10 0.37 11.50
CA PRO A 437 -16.04 -1.00 11.02
C PRO A 437 -17.43 -1.64 11.14
N ALA A 438 -17.85 -2.37 10.10
CA ALA A 438 -19.06 -3.19 10.19
C ALA A 438 -18.83 -4.24 11.27
N VAL A 439 -19.47 -4.06 12.42
CA VAL A 439 -19.44 -5.04 13.49
C VAL A 439 -20.46 -6.12 13.09
N GLN A 440 -20.00 -7.32 12.77
CA GLN A 440 -20.87 -8.48 12.74
C GLN A 440 -21.45 -8.61 14.14
N SER A 441 -22.78 -8.66 14.23
CA SER A 441 -23.49 -8.81 15.50
C SER A 441 -22.92 -10.03 16.23
N ALA A 442 -22.10 -9.77 17.22
CA ALA A 442 -21.67 -10.80 18.13
C ALA A 442 -22.90 -11.26 18.92
N GLY A 443 -23.07 -12.57 19.05
CA GLY A 443 -24.17 -13.15 19.82
C GLY A 443 -24.24 -12.62 21.26
N PRO A 444 -25.22 -13.02 22.06
CA PRO A 444 -25.38 -12.51 23.41
C PRO A 444 -24.14 -12.83 24.26
N PHE A 445 -23.39 -11.78 24.58
CA PHE A 445 -22.26 -11.89 25.51
C PHE A 445 -22.77 -11.80 26.95
N PRO A 446 -22.12 -12.50 27.91
CA PRO A 446 -22.34 -12.27 29.32
C PRO A 446 -22.15 -10.80 29.70
N ALA A 447 -22.87 -10.32 30.70
CA ALA A 447 -22.75 -8.96 31.19
C ALA A 447 -21.29 -8.62 31.55
N ARG A 448 -20.74 -7.58 30.97
CA ARG A 448 -19.39 -7.09 31.26
C ARG A 448 -19.42 -5.97 32.29
N PRO A 449 -18.34 -5.79 33.10
CA PRO A 449 -18.26 -4.71 34.05
C PRO A 449 -18.21 -3.36 33.32
N LEU A 450 -18.85 -2.34 33.90
CA LEU A 450 -18.80 -0.97 33.38
C LEU A 450 -17.39 -0.37 33.43
N LYS A 451 -16.59 -0.78 34.43
CA LYS A 451 -15.22 -0.33 34.59
C LYS A 451 -14.26 -1.51 34.55
N LEU A 452 -13.48 -1.60 33.47
CA LEU A 452 -12.27 -2.44 33.44
C LEU A 452 -11.11 -1.65 34.04
N LEU A 453 -10.26 -2.33 34.80
CA LEU A 453 -8.99 -1.78 35.24
C LEU A 453 -8.00 -1.77 34.05
N ASP A 454 -7.17 -0.74 33.95
CA ASP A 454 -6.15 -0.61 32.91
C ASP A 454 -5.19 -1.81 32.89
N ARG A 455 -4.93 -2.34 34.07
CA ARG A 455 -4.23 -3.62 34.29
C ARG A 455 -4.96 -4.41 35.36
N ALA A 456 -5.08 -5.71 35.13
CA ALA A 456 -5.63 -6.60 36.15
C ALA A 456 -4.75 -6.58 37.40
N GLU A 457 -5.36 -6.42 38.56
CA GLU A 457 -4.65 -6.35 39.84
C GLU A 457 -4.65 -7.73 40.52
N PRO A 458 -3.51 -8.23 41.03
CA PRO A 458 -3.45 -9.49 41.74
C PRO A 458 -4.25 -9.42 43.04
N ILE A 459 -4.97 -10.49 43.35
CA ILE A 459 -5.68 -10.67 44.61
C ILE A 459 -5.12 -11.84 45.37
N ALA A 460 -5.03 -11.71 46.69
CA ALA A 460 -4.64 -12.83 47.56
C ALA A 460 -5.89 -13.61 48.01
N VAL A 461 -5.99 -14.85 47.57
CA VAL A 461 -7.06 -15.78 48.01
C VAL A 461 -6.71 -16.31 49.38
N LEU A 462 -7.55 -16.02 50.36
CA LEU A 462 -7.36 -16.45 51.75
C LEU A 462 -8.05 -17.78 52.04
N TYR A 463 -9.21 -18.01 51.40
CA TYR A 463 -9.97 -19.26 51.51
C TYR A 463 -10.69 -19.51 50.20
N ALA A 464 -10.60 -20.73 49.70
CA ALA A 464 -11.27 -21.18 48.48
C ALA A 464 -12.10 -22.43 48.75
N SER A 465 -13.18 -22.59 48.01
CA SER A 465 -13.99 -23.82 47.97
C SER A 465 -13.17 -24.95 47.33
N PRO A 466 -13.54 -26.21 47.51
CA PRO A 466 -12.93 -27.34 46.82
C PRO A 466 -12.91 -27.19 45.28
N ASP A 467 -13.88 -26.47 44.72
CA ASP A 467 -13.97 -26.17 43.29
C ASP A 467 -13.07 -25.02 42.86
N GLY A 468 -12.27 -24.48 43.79
CA GLY A 468 -11.26 -23.47 43.52
C GLY A 468 -11.76 -22.03 43.36
N VAL A 469 -13.01 -21.72 43.69
CA VAL A 469 -13.56 -20.36 43.71
C VAL A 469 -13.29 -19.70 45.05
N PRO A 470 -12.78 -18.45 45.07
CA PRO A 470 -12.53 -17.73 46.31
C PRO A 470 -13.82 -17.53 47.13
N GLN A 471 -13.82 -17.92 48.38
CA GLN A 471 -14.86 -17.54 49.37
C GLN A 471 -14.42 -16.30 50.15
N ARG A 472 -13.11 -16.09 50.28
CA ARG A 472 -12.53 -14.90 50.92
C ARG A 472 -11.26 -14.51 50.18
N PHE A 473 -11.15 -13.24 49.84
CA PHE A 473 -9.96 -12.69 49.16
C PHE A 473 -9.58 -11.32 49.73
N ARG A 474 -8.31 -10.97 49.56
CA ARG A 474 -7.78 -9.65 49.92
C ARG A 474 -7.41 -8.86 48.65
N TRP A 475 -7.99 -7.66 48.54
CA TRP A 475 -7.69 -6.72 47.47
C TRP A 475 -7.48 -5.31 48.04
N ARG A 476 -6.41 -4.67 47.64
CA ARG A 476 -6.01 -3.31 48.10
C ARG A 476 -6.04 -3.22 49.65
N GLY A 477 -5.51 -4.23 50.32
CA GLY A 477 -5.44 -4.27 51.78
C GLY A 477 -6.72 -4.67 52.50
N MET A 478 -7.88 -4.69 51.85
CA MET A 478 -9.16 -5.05 52.44
C MET A 478 -9.53 -6.49 52.14
N VAL A 479 -10.01 -7.19 53.18
CA VAL A 479 -10.55 -8.54 53.04
C VAL A 479 -12.03 -8.43 52.66
N ARG A 480 -12.45 -9.32 51.73
CA ARG A 480 -13.80 -9.40 51.19
C ARG A 480 -14.29 -10.82 51.33
N GLU A 481 -15.50 -11.02 51.85
CA GLU A 481 -16.20 -12.29 51.85
C GLU A 481 -17.14 -12.35 50.64
N VAL A 482 -17.13 -13.48 49.95
CA VAL A 482 -17.89 -13.69 48.72
C VAL A 482 -19.20 -14.40 49.07
N VAL A 483 -20.33 -13.76 48.77
CA VAL A 483 -21.67 -14.31 49.04
C VAL A 483 -22.32 -14.89 47.80
N ARG A 484 -21.90 -14.45 46.61
CA ARG A 484 -22.44 -14.97 45.35
C ARG A 484 -21.34 -15.11 44.30
N VAL A 485 -21.42 -16.16 43.50
CA VAL A 485 -20.49 -16.46 42.41
C VAL A 485 -21.27 -16.88 41.18
N GLU A 486 -20.93 -16.32 40.04
CA GLU A 486 -21.43 -16.68 38.71
C GLU A 486 -20.24 -16.97 37.79
N GLY A 487 -20.30 -18.05 37.03
CA GLY A 487 -19.22 -18.47 36.11
C GLY A 487 -18.85 -19.94 36.27
N PRO A 488 -17.75 -20.40 35.69
CA PRO A 488 -16.72 -19.61 34.96
C PRO A 488 -17.10 -19.33 33.52
N GLU A 489 -16.65 -18.17 33.04
CA GLU A 489 -16.53 -17.87 31.60
C GLU A 489 -15.08 -18.10 31.20
N ARG A 490 -14.81 -19.06 30.33
CA ARG A 490 -13.45 -19.38 29.88
C ARG A 490 -13.07 -18.59 28.66
N ILE A 491 -12.00 -17.81 28.79
CA ILE A 491 -11.43 -17.00 27.72
C ILE A 491 -10.03 -17.51 27.37
N ALA A 492 -9.87 -17.99 26.12
CA ALA A 492 -8.60 -18.45 25.61
C ALA A 492 -7.72 -17.26 25.17
N PRO A 493 -6.39 -17.36 25.26
CA PRO A 493 -5.51 -16.38 24.66
C PRO A 493 -5.64 -16.38 23.14
N GLU A 494 -5.40 -15.24 22.51
CA GLU A 494 -5.30 -15.12 21.05
C GLU A 494 -3.97 -15.72 20.59
N TRP A 495 -3.92 -17.04 20.34
CA TRP A 495 -2.71 -17.80 20.04
C TRP A 495 -1.90 -17.25 18.85
N TRP A 496 -2.55 -16.49 17.95
CA TRP A 496 -1.91 -15.81 16.81
C TRP A 496 -1.20 -14.48 17.18
N ARG A 497 -1.43 -13.97 18.40
CA ARG A 497 -0.84 -12.73 18.93
C ARG A 497 -0.02 -12.92 20.20
N GLU A 498 -0.30 -13.97 20.94
CA GLU A 498 0.28 -14.21 22.25
C GLU A 498 1.30 -15.35 22.20
N ARG A 499 2.22 -15.36 23.17
CA ARG A 499 3.19 -16.44 23.30
C ARG A 499 2.47 -17.74 23.63
N SER A 500 2.99 -18.88 23.17
CA SER A 500 2.46 -20.21 23.45
C SER A 500 2.37 -20.56 24.95
N THR A 501 3.09 -19.81 25.79
CA THR A 501 3.09 -19.93 27.25
C THR A 501 1.95 -19.19 27.93
N THR A 502 1.17 -18.36 27.21
CA THR A 502 0.05 -17.62 27.81
C THR A 502 -1.04 -18.60 28.23
N ARG A 503 -1.47 -18.49 29.49
CA ARG A 503 -2.42 -19.41 30.12
C ARG A 503 -3.86 -18.99 29.88
N LEU A 504 -4.79 -19.93 29.89
CA LEU A 504 -6.25 -19.70 29.86
C LEU A 504 -6.69 -18.88 31.07
N ARG A 505 -7.77 -18.11 30.89
CA ARG A 505 -8.38 -17.31 31.95
C ARG A 505 -9.80 -17.78 32.16
N ASP A 506 -10.13 -18.19 33.43
CA ASP A 506 -11.48 -18.49 33.87
C ASP A 506 -12.02 -17.30 34.64
N TYR A 507 -13.00 -16.59 34.07
CA TYR A 507 -13.60 -15.42 34.66
C TYR A 507 -14.82 -15.75 35.51
N TYR A 508 -14.92 -15.06 36.64
CA TYR A 508 -16.03 -15.18 37.56
C TYR A 508 -16.56 -13.78 37.90
N ARG A 509 -17.88 -13.69 37.99
CA ARG A 509 -18.55 -12.54 38.58
C ARG A 509 -18.86 -12.88 40.02
N ILE A 510 -18.35 -12.11 40.96
CA ILE A 510 -18.52 -12.34 42.39
C ILE A 510 -19.17 -11.12 43.02
N GLU A 511 -19.94 -11.36 44.11
CA GLU A 511 -20.56 -10.30 44.92
C GLU A 511 -20.10 -10.46 46.37
N ASP A 512 -19.70 -9.36 47.04
CA ASP A 512 -19.30 -9.36 48.42
C ASP A 512 -20.51 -9.09 49.35
N GLU A 513 -20.34 -9.26 50.68
CA GLU A 513 -21.38 -8.99 51.70
C GLU A 513 -21.93 -7.57 51.63
N GLY A 514 -21.18 -6.59 51.10
CA GLY A 514 -21.60 -5.23 50.89
C GLY A 514 -22.38 -4.98 49.61
N GLY A 515 -22.70 -6.04 48.82
CA GLY A 515 -23.41 -5.95 47.54
C GLY A 515 -22.54 -5.45 46.39
N ARG A 516 -21.25 -5.30 46.58
CA ARG A 516 -20.33 -4.87 45.53
C ARG A 516 -19.97 -6.04 44.64
N ARG A 517 -19.97 -5.79 43.33
CA ARG A 517 -19.74 -6.82 42.31
C ARG A 517 -18.41 -6.63 41.63
N TYR A 518 -17.63 -7.72 41.53
CA TYR A 518 -16.29 -7.74 41.01
C TYR A 518 -16.20 -8.75 39.87
N TRP A 519 -15.37 -8.44 38.87
CA TRP A 519 -15.01 -9.38 37.84
C TRP A 519 -13.58 -9.81 38.07
N ILE A 520 -13.46 -11.04 38.54
CA ILE A 520 -12.17 -11.67 38.84
C ILE A 520 -11.89 -12.79 37.85
N TYR A 521 -10.64 -13.11 37.65
CA TYR A 521 -10.28 -14.29 36.88
C TYR A 521 -9.16 -15.08 37.53
N ARG A 522 -9.17 -16.38 37.27
CA ARG A 522 -8.08 -17.30 37.54
C ARG A 522 -7.27 -17.48 36.27
N GLN A 523 -5.94 -17.28 36.34
CA GLN A 523 -5.03 -17.48 35.24
C GLN A 523 -4.38 -18.85 35.32
N GLY A 524 -4.73 -19.75 34.40
CA GLY A 524 -4.30 -21.14 34.35
C GLY A 524 -5.24 -22.09 35.06
N ILE A 525 -5.12 -23.36 34.74
CA ILE A 525 -5.88 -24.48 35.32
C ILE A 525 -4.88 -25.37 36.04
N ALA A 526 -5.25 -25.85 37.22
CA ALA A 526 -4.44 -26.85 37.94
C ALA A 526 -4.25 -28.10 37.06
N GLY A 527 -3.01 -28.50 36.80
CA GLY A 527 -2.72 -29.69 36.00
C GLY A 527 -2.64 -29.42 34.47
N ASP A 528 -2.67 -28.17 33.99
CA ASP A 528 -2.55 -27.85 32.55
C ASP A 528 -1.13 -28.04 31.98
N GLY A 529 -0.15 -28.42 32.79
CA GLY A 529 1.25 -28.62 32.40
C GLY A 529 2.01 -27.34 32.04
N ARG A 530 1.38 -26.15 32.22
CA ARG A 530 1.92 -24.86 31.78
C ARG A 530 2.29 -23.91 32.93
N GLY A 531 2.76 -24.45 34.06
CA GLY A 531 3.24 -23.63 35.18
C GLY A 531 2.68 -24.04 36.52
N GLY A 532 2.92 -23.25 37.60
CA GLY A 532 2.58 -23.53 38.99
C GLY A 532 1.10 -23.32 39.32
N VAL A 533 0.84 -23.07 40.59
CA VAL A 533 -0.51 -22.78 41.11
C VAL A 533 -1.13 -21.59 40.33
N PRO A 534 -2.42 -21.67 39.97
CA PRO A 534 -3.10 -20.58 39.27
C PRO A 534 -3.11 -19.29 40.09
N ASP A 535 -2.84 -18.17 39.43
CA ASP A 535 -2.90 -16.84 40.02
C ASP A 535 -4.30 -16.24 39.83
N TRP A 536 -4.72 -15.41 40.79
CA TRP A 536 -5.99 -14.73 40.75
C TRP A 536 -5.83 -13.22 40.59
N PHE A 537 -6.68 -12.64 39.75
CA PHE A 537 -6.67 -11.24 39.42
C PHE A 537 -8.08 -10.64 39.46
N LEU A 538 -8.16 -9.36 39.83
CA LEU A 538 -9.35 -8.54 39.65
C LEU A 538 -9.16 -7.65 38.44
N GLN A 539 -10.10 -7.72 37.51
CA GLN A 539 -10.01 -6.96 36.26
C GLN A 539 -11.13 -5.93 36.08
N GLY A 540 -12.25 -6.08 36.75
CA GLY A 540 -13.35 -5.15 36.56
C GLY A 540 -14.27 -4.99 37.76
N LEU A 541 -15.01 -3.88 37.75
CA LEU A 541 -16.00 -3.52 38.74
C LEU A 541 -17.35 -3.35 38.05
N PHE A 542 -18.36 -4.01 38.55
CA PHE A 542 -19.76 -3.77 38.14
C PHE A 542 -20.34 -2.62 38.96
N ALA A 543 -21.38 -1.97 38.43
CA ALA A 543 -22.14 -0.95 39.14
C ALA A 543 -22.99 -1.57 40.27
#